data_f7c8921f2206629ec25105c8ae4891cc
#
_entry.id   f7c8921f2206629ec25105c8ae4891cc
#
_cell.length_a   1.000
_cell.length_b   1.000
_cell.length_c   1.000
_cell.angle_alpha   90.00
_cell.angle_beta   90.00
_cell.angle_gamma   90.00
#
_symmetry.space_group_name_H-M   'P 1'
#
loop_
_entity.id
_entity.type
_entity.pdbx_description
1 polymer ?
#
loop_
_entity_poly.entity_id
_entity_poly.type
_entity_poly.pdbx_seq_one_letter_code
_entity_poly.pdbx_strand_id
1 'polypeptide(L)'
;MFELKNEKIAIPVVLFAGLIWSFGPLVVRNMDDPHLVTWQYIFARGFTIFVVLNIYLFFEEGLKFYKNYFRIGFSGIIGGTGLGIAMITFIYSITNTSAAVTLLCLAAMPFFTALLGFLFLKEKISLNVWIAIFIATVGIITISIGNNEKNSLIGLVFGMASSIGFSVFSVSLRWRKETPKFTTVAFAGFFCVLISTIFIISQGSNFLSSSYNGGMFSLHGTLVCIGLILYSIGSKAIPAAEL
;
A
#
# COMPACT_ATOMS: atom_id res chain seq x y z
N MET A 1 -12.56 2.77 -18.96
CA MET A 1 -11.86 2.80 -17.66
C MET A 1 -12.73 3.56 -16.65
N PHE A 2 -13.17 2.89 -15.60
CA PHE A 2 -14.03 3.50 -14.58
C PHE A 2 -13.23 4.57 -13.81
N GLU A 3 -13.62 5.82 -13.93
CA GLU A 3 -13.14 6.95 -13.12
C GLU A 3 -14.31 7.61 -12.41
N LEU A 4 -14.23 7.66 -11.09
CA LEU A 4 -15.18 8.46 -10.31
C LEU A 4 -14.78 9.94 -10.46
N LYS A 5 -15.74 10.75 -10.91
CA LYS A 5 -15.57 12.21 -11.01
C LYS A 5 -16.26 12.93 -9.86
N ASN A 6 -17.13 12.23 -9.12
CA ASN A 6 -17.91 12.79 -8.04
C ASN A 6 -17.28 12.40 -6.70
N GLU A 7 -16.79 13.39 -5.98
CA GLU A 7 -16.16 13.26 -4.67
C GLU A 7 -17.07 12.57 -3.64
N LYS A 8 -18.38 12.87 -3.66
CA LYS A 8 -19.37 12.24 -2.77
C LYS A 8 -19.48 10.72 -2.94
N ILE A 9 -19.13 10.20 -4.11
CA ILE A 9 -19.08 8.76 -4.39
C ILE A 9 -17.67 8.22 -4.14
N ALA A 10 -16.66 9.01 -4.41
CA ALA A 10 -15.26 8.61 -4.26
C ALA A 10 -14.87 8.37 -2.81
N ILE A 11 -15.33 9.23 -1.88
CA ILE A 11 -15.04 9.10 -0.44
C ILE A 11 -15.52 7.75 0.12
N PRO A 12 -16.79 7.32 -0.03
CA PRO A 12 -17.23 6.00 0.43
C PRO A 12 -16.43 4.84 -0.19
N VAL A 13 -16.04 4.95 -1.46
CA VAL A 13 -15.24 3.90 -2.14
C VAL A 13 -13.85 3.79 -1.53
N VAL A 14 -13.19 4.91 -1.22
CA VAL A 14 -11.88 4.92 -0.55
C VAL A 14 -11.99 4.42 0.89
N LEU A 15 -13.03 4.81 1.62
CA LEU A 15 -13.29 4.29 2.97
C LEU A 15 -13.53 2.76 2.95
N PHE A 16 -14.24 2.26 1.96
CA PHE A 16 -14.45 0.81 1.80
C PHE A 16 -13.15 0.07 1.48
N ALA A 17 -12.25 0.68 0.70
CA ALA A 17 -10.89 0.15 0.50
C ALA A 17 -10.12 0.02 1.82
N GLY A 18 -10.19 1.04 2.69
CA GLY A 18 -9.63 1.01 4.04
C GLY A 18 -10.23 -0.10 4.91
N LEU A 19 -11.54 -0.32 4.83
CA LEU A 19 -12.21 -1.41 5.54
C LEU A 19 -11.68 -2.78 5.08
N ILE A 20 -11.51 -3.01 3.77
CA ILE A 20 -10.95 -4.25 3.24
C ILE A 20 -9.51 -4.44 3.74
N TRP A 21 -8.69 -3.40 3.75
CA TRP A 21 -7.31 -3.49 4.25
C TRP A 21 -7.23 -3.78 5.75
N SER A 22 -8.24 -3.41 6.54
CA SER A 22 -8.28 -3.70 7.98
C SER A 22 -8.33 -5.19 8.31
N PHE A 23 -8.70 -6.05 7.36
CA PHE A 23 -8.63 -7.51 7.52
C PHE A 23 -7.20 -8.07 7.38
N GLY A 24 -6.26 -7.30 6.82
CA GLY A 24 -4.87 -7.74 6.65
C GLY A 24 -4.22 -8.27 7.93
N PRO A 25 -4.25 -7.54 9.07
CA PRO A 25 -3.69 -8.02 10.33
C PRO A 25 -4.30 -9.34 10.83
N LEU A 26 -5.59 -9.60 10.55
CA LEU A 26 -6.22 -10.87 10.90
C LEU A 26 -5.63 -12.03 10.11
N VAL A 27 -5.35 -11.82 8.82
CA VAL A 27 -4.69 -12.82 7.97
C VAL A 27 -3.29 -13.10 8.49
N VAL A 28 -2.50 -12.06 8.81
CA VAL A 28 -1.12 -12.21 9.34
C VAL A 28 -1.11 -12.97 10.66
N ARG A 29 -2.07 -12.72 11.54
CA ARG A 29 -2.16 -13.42 12.85
C ARG A 29 -2.48 -14.90 12.74
N ASN A 30 -3.05 -15.35 11.63
CA ASN A 30 -3.35 -16.74 11.36
C ASN A 30 -2.27 -17.45 10.53
N MET A 31 -1.14 -16.79 10.24
CA MET A 31 -0.01 -17.42 9.58
C MET A 31 0.90 -18.12 10.57
N ASP A 32 1.51 -19.22 10.12
CA ASP A 32 2.56 -19.91 10.89
C ASP A 32 3.88 -19.13 10.74
N ASP A 33 4.44 -18.68 11.87
CA ASP A 33 5.73 -18.00 11.98
C ASP A 33 5.98 -16.91 10.88
N PRO A 34 5.11 -15.90 10.77
CA PRO A 34 5.15 -14.94 9.65
C PRO A 34 6.47 -14.16 9.55
N HIS A 35 7.23 -14.04 10.67
CA HIS A 35 8.54 -13.38 10.70
C HIS A 35 9.65 -14.21 10.01
N LEU A 36 9.53 -15.55 9.96
CA LEU A 36 10.49 -16.41 9.29
C LEU A 36 10.28 -16.49 7.78
N VAL A 37 9.08 -16.16 7.30
CA VAL A 37 8.67 -16.29 5.90
C VAL A 37 8.36 -14.93 5.24
N THR A 38 8.92 -13.86 5.79
CA THR A 38 8.63 -12.48 5.36
C THR A 38 8.85 -12.28 3.84
N TRP A 39 9.94 -12.79 3.28
CA TRP A 39 10.23 -12.61 1.85
C TRP A 39 9.31 -13.43 0.95
N GLN A 40 8.99 -14.67 1.33
CA GLN A 40 8.01 -15.50 0.64
C GLN A 40 6.62 -14.86 0.64
N TYR A 41 6.26 -14.24 1.76
CA TYR A 41 5.02 -13.49 1.90
C TYR A 41 4.98 -12.26 0.96
N ILE A 42 6.05 -11.45 0.95
CA ILE A 42 6.15 -10.29 0.05
C ILE A 42 6.08 -10.74 -1.41
N PHE A 43 6.78 -11.84 -1.75
CA PHE A 43 6.76 -12.44 -3.09
C PHE A 43 5.34 -12.82 -3.50
N ALA A 44 4.67 -13.68 -2.72
CA ALA A 44 3.35 -14.19 -3.08
C ALA A 44 2.30 -13.09 -3.16
N ARG A 45 2.32 -12.13 -2.23
CA ARG A 45 1.44 -10.98 -2.25
C ARG A 45 1.67 -10.08 -3.46
N GLY A 46 2.93 -9.76 -3.76
CA GLY A 46 3.31 -8.97 -4.94
C GLY A 46 2.93 -9.68 -6.24
N PHE A 47 3.19 -10.98 -6.31
CA PHE A 47 2.83 -11.83 -7.45
C PHE A 47 1.31 -11.85 -7.68
N THR A 48 0.52 -12.05 -6.61
CA THR A 48 -0.95 -12.02 -6.70
C THR A 48 -1.45 -10.70 -7.26
N ILE A 49 -0.95 -9.56 -6.74
CA ILE A 49 -1.34 -8.23 -7.22
C ILE A 49 -0.94 -8.05 -8.69
N PHE A 50 0.29 -8.41 -9.04
CA PHE A 50 0.78 -8.30 -10.42
C PHE A 50 -0.07 -9.12 -11.39
N VAL A 51 -0.32 -10.39 -11.09
CA VAL A 51 -1.08 -11.29 -11.96
C VAL A 51 -2.54 -10.85 -12.07
N VAL A 52 -3.22 -10.60 -10.96
CA VAL A 52 -4.65 -10.22 -10.96
C VAL A 52 -4.87 -8.94 -11.76
N LEU A 53 -4.03 -7.93 -11.57
CA LEU A 53 -4.17 -6.66 -12.31
C LEU A 53 -3.83 -6.82 -13.80
N ASN A 54 -2.84 -7.62 -14.17
CA ASN A 54 -2.56 -7.86 -15.59
C ASN A 54 -3.69 -8.65 -16.26
N ILE A 55 -4.29 -9.62 -15.58
CA ILE A 55 -5.48 -10.32 -16.06
C ILE A 55 -6.64 -9.33 -16.23
N TYR A 56 -6.90 -8.48 -15.25
CA TYR A 56 -7.93 -7.45 -15.33
C TYR A 56 -7.70 -6.51 -16.53
N LEU A 57 -6.48 -5.99 -16.69
CA LEU A 57 -6.12 -5.11 -17.80
C LEU A 57 -6.23 -5.82 -19.16
N PHE A 58 -5.90 -7.11 -19.22
CA PHE A 58 -6.08 -7.91 -20.43
C PHE A 58 -7.56 -8.04 -20.82
N PHE A 59 -8.46 -8.27 -19.88
CA PHE A 59 -9.90 -8.33 -20.15
C PHE A 59 -10.49 -6.97 -20.54
N GLU A 60 -9.97 -5.86 -20.01
CA GLU A 60 -10.43 -4.50 -20.34
C GLU A 60 -9.93 -4.00 -21.70
N GLU A 61 -8.65 -4.23 -22.03
CA GLU A 61 -7.96 -3.59 -23.15
C GLU A 61 -7.43 -4.59 -24.21
N GLY A 62 -7.64 -5.88 -23.99
CA GLY A 62 -7.06 -6.94 -24.80
C GLY A 62 -5.54 -6.89 -24.78
N LEU A 63 -4.90 -7.40 -25.84
CA LEU A 63 -3.43 -7.41 -25.93
C LEU A 63 -2.77 -6.01 -25.91
N LYS A 64 -3.57 -4.93 -26.05
CA LYS A 64 -3.01 -3.57 -26.05
C LYS A 64 -2.60 -3.07 -24.67
N PHE A 65 -3.00 -3.75 -23.59
CA PHE A 65 -2.69 -3.34 -22.20
C PHE A 65 -1.19 -3.18 -21.92
N TYR A 66 -0.32 -3.95 -22.58
CA TYR A 66 1.14 -3.84 -22.40
C TYR A 66 1.68 -2.45 -22.76
N LYS A 67 0.99 -1.72 -23.66
CA LYS A 67 1.38 -0.35 -24.04
C LYS A 67 1.29 0.63 -22.86
N ASN A 68 0.47 0.32 -21.85
CA ASN A 68 0.35 1.15 -20.67
C ASN A 68 1.63 1.13 -19.82
N TYR A 69 2.43 0.07 -19.87
CA TYR A 69 3.74 0.02 -19.22
C TYR A 69 4.73 1.02 -19.84
N PHE A 70 4.66 1.28 -21.14
CA PHE A 70 5.46 2.32 -21.80
C PHE A 70 4.91 3.73 -21.55
N ARG A 71 3.63 3.84 -21.18
CA ARG A 71 2.95 5.12 -20.85
C ARG A 71 2.97 5.45 -19.36
N ILE A 72 3.48 4.56 -18.54
CA ILE A 72 3.50 4.74 -17.07
C ILE A 72 4.20 6.04 -16.67
N GLY A 73 5.24 6.45 -17.41
CA GLY A 73 5.96 7.71 -17.22
C GLY A 73 6.64 7.80 -15.85
N PHE A 74 7.29 8.94 -15.61
CA PHE A 74 8.05 9.16 -14.38
C PHE A 74 7.16 9.14 -13.11
N SER A 75 5.95 9.70 -13.20
CA SER A 75 5.01 9.69 -12.08
C SER A 75 4.58 8.27 -11.69
N GLY A 76 4.31 7.40 -12.66
CA GLY A 76 3.93 6.02 -12.38
C GLY A 76 5.10 5.17 -11.86
N ILE A 77 6.33 5.41 -12.34
CA ILE A 77 7.52 4.74 -11.80
C ILE A 77 7.73 5.14 -10.33
N ILE A 78 7.73 6.44 -10.02
CA ILE A 78 7.86 6.92 -8.64
C ILE A 78 6.72 6.38 -7.77
N GLY A 79 5.47 6.49 -8.23
CA GLY A 79 4.33 6.01 -7.48
C GLY A 79 4.34 4.51 -7.26
N GLY A 80 4.65 3.74 -8.29
CA GLY A 80 4.73 2.28 -8.21
C GLY A 80 5.89 1.79 -7.33
N THR A 81 7.05 2.43 -7.43
CA THR A 81 8.18 2.17 -6.52
C THR A 81 7.84 2.54 -5.08
N GLY A 82 7.23 3.71 -4.87
CA GLY A 82 6.76 4.15 -3.55
C GLY A 82 5.77 3.16 -2.93
N LEU A 83 4.78 2.71 -3.69
CA LEU A 83 3.84 1.68 -3.24
C LEU A 83 4.54 0.34 -2.98
N GLY A 84 5.47 -0.07 -3.83
CA GLY A 84 6.25 -1.31 -3.63
C GLY A 84 7.06 -1.26 -2.33
N ILE A 85 7.75 -0.14 -2.06
CA ILE A 85 8.45 0.09 -0.78
C ILE A 85 7.45 0.04 0.38
N ALA A 86 6.30 0.71 0.25
CA ALA A 86 5.26 0.68 1.28
C ALA A 86 4.79 -0.74 1.57
N MET A 87 4.60 -1.56 0.54
CA MET A 87 4.17 -2.96 0.68
C MET A 87 5.22 -3.83 1.39
N ILE A 88 6.49 -3.66 1.06
CA ILE A 88 7.61 -4.38 1.69
C ILE A 88 7.73 -3.98 3.16
N THR A 89 7.81 -2.69 3.42
CA THR A 89 8.01 -2.15 4.77
C THR A 89 6.81 -2.38 5.68
N PHE A 90 5.58 -2.42 5.13
CA PHE A 90 4.40 -2.84 5.88
C PHE A 90 4.53 -4.26 6.44
N ILE A 91 4.94 -5.22 5.61
CA ILE A 91 5.11 -6.60 6.04
C ILE A 91 6.21 -6.69 7.10
N TYR A 92 7.34 -6.00 6.89
CA TYR A 92 8.39 -5.93 7.90
C TYR A 92 7.92 -5.31 9.21
N SER A 93 7.09 -4.27 9.16
CA SER A 93 6.51 -3.67 10.35
C SER A 93 5.63 -4.67 11.10
N ILE A 94 4.62 -5.22 10.45
CA ILE A 94 3.60 -6.06 11.09
C ILE A 94 4.15 -7.41 11.59
N THR A 95 5.26 -7.88 11.02
CA THR A 95 5.95 -9.09 11.48
C THR A 95 6.96 -8.84 12.60
N ASN A 96 7.40 -7.59 12.81
CA ASN A 96 8.40 -7.21 13.82
C ASN A 96 7.85 -6.38 14.98
N THR A 97 6.56 -5.98 14.92
CA THR A 97 5.90 -5.25 16.02
C THR A 97 4.43 -5.66 16.11
N SER A 98 3.68 -5.06 17.02
CA SER A 98 2.26 -5.34 17.12
C SER A 98 1.48 -4.78 15.93
N ALA A 99 0.40 -5.47 15.54
CA ALA A 99 -0.51 -4.98 14.49
C ALA A 99 -1.05 -3.57 14.81
N ALA A 100 -1.30 -3.29 16.09
CA ALA A 100 -1.76 -1.98 16.54
C ALA A 100 -0.74 -0.88 16.22
N VAL A 101 0.56 -1.09 16.51
CA VAL A 101 1.63 -0.13 16.22
C VAL A 101 1.78 0.06 14.71
N THR A 102 1.77 -1.02 13.93
CA THR A 102 1.84 -0.93 12.47
C THR A 102 0.68 -0.11 11.90
N LEU A 103 -0.56 -0.42 12.30
CA LEU A 103 -1.74 0.32 11.82
C LEU A 103 -1.72 1.78 12.28
N LEU A 104 -1.17 2.03 13.45
CA LEU A 104 -0.99 3.38 13.96
C LEU A 104 0.00 4.19 13.12
N CYS A 105 1.12 3.59 12.73
CA CYS A 105 2.05 4.23 11.78
C CYS A 105 1.33 4.53 10.46
N LEU A 106 0.47 3.63 9.96
CA LEU A 106 -0.32 3.88 8.76
C LEU A 106 -1.33 5.02 8.94
N ALA A 107 -1.84 5.27 10.14
CA ALA A 107 -2.70 6.42 10.40
C ALA A 107 -1.99 7.77 10.19
N ALA A 108 -0.66 7.80 10.07
CA ALA A 108 0.11 8.97 9.65
C ALA A 108 0.09 9.22 8.12
N MET A 109 -0.45 8.30 7.30
CA MET A 109 -0.51 8.48 5.84
C MET A 109 -1.18 9.79 5.40
N PRO A 110 -2.32 10.22 5.94
CA PRO A 110 -2.93 11.49 5.55
C PRO A 110 -2.01 12.68 5.79
N PHE A 111 -1.22 12.66 6.89
CA PHE A 111 -0.23 13.70 7.16
C PHE A 111 0.84 13.78 6.07
N PHE A 112 1.49 12.65 5.74
CA PHE A 112 2.51 12.63 4.69
C PHE A 112 1.92 12.93 3.31
N THR A 113 0.71 12.46 3.03
CA THR A 113 0.01 12.73 1.77
C THR A 113 -0.32 14.21 1.64
N ALA A 114 -0.82 14.85 2.70
CA ALA A 114 -1.08 16.29 2.73
C ALA A 114 0.22 17.11 2.57
N LEU A 115 1.28 16.73 3.28
CA LEU A 115 2.58 17.40 3.19
C LEU A 115 3.17 17.29 1.78
N LEU A 116 3.19 16.09 1.19
CA LEU A 116 3.68 15.89 -0.17
C LEU A 116 2.78 16.57 -1.21
N GLY A 117 1.46 16.56 -1.01
CA GLY A 117 0.50 17.28 -1.85
C GLY A 117 0.75 18.80 -1.82
N PHE A 118 1.01 19.36 -0.65
CA PHE A 118 1.38 20.77 -0.51
C PHE A 118 2.71 21.08 -1.23
N LEU A 119 3.74 20.26 -1.03
CA LEU A 119 5.08 20.51 -1.58
C LEU A 119 5.13 20.33 -3.11
N PHE A 120 4.52 19.26 -3.63
CA PHE A 120 4.65 18.87 -5.05
C PHE A 120 3.47 19.31 -5.91
N LEU A 121 2.24 19.30 -5.38
CA LEU A 121 1.04 19.67 -6.12
C LEU A 121 0.58 21.11 -5.83
N LYS A 122 1.22 21.77 -4.85
CA LYS A 122 0.84 23.12 -4.36
C LYS A 122 -0.61 23.18 -3.85
N GLU A 123 -1.13 22.05 -3.37
CA GLU A 123 -2.48 21.98 -2.79
C GLU A 123 -2.50 22.69 -1.42
N LYS A 124 -3.57 23.44 -1.17
CA LYS A 124 -3.74 24.12 0.13
C LYS A 124 -4.28 23.10 1.15
N ILE A 125 -3.62 23.03 2.30
CA ILE A 125 -4.08 22.23 3.43
C ILE A 125 -5.10 23.05 4.22
N SER A 126 -6.33 22.56 4.36
CA SER A 126 -7.37 23.24 5.14
C SER A 126 -7.07 23.15 6.65
N LEU A 127 -7.59 24.09 7.44
CA LEU A 127 -7.44 24.08 8.89
C LEU A 127 -8.01 22.77 9.51
N ASN A 128 -9.11 22.27 8.97
CA ASN A 128 -9.72 21.02 9.44
C ASN A 128 -8.78 19.83 9.28
N VAL A 129 -8.03 19.76 8.19
CA VAL A 129 -7.02 18.71 7.96
C VAL A 129 -5.87 18.85 8.96
N TRP A 130 -5.41 20.07 9.27
CA TRP A 130 -4.40 20.30 10.30
C TRP A 130 -4.87 19.84 11.69
N ILE A 131 -6.12 20.12 12.05
CA ILE A 131 -6.72 19.65 13.30
C ILE A 131 -6.80 18.13 13.34
N ALA A 132 -7.26 17.49 12.26
CA ALA A 132 -7.32 16.03 12.14
C ALA A 132 -5.93 15.39 12.29
N ILE A 133 -4.90 15.94 11.63
CA ILE A 133 -3.49 15.52 11.75
C ILE A 133 -3.02 15.62 13.20
N PHE A 134 -3.32 16.72 13.87
CA PHE A 134 -2.93 16.93 15.27
C PHE A 134 -3.58 15.88 16.19
N ILE A 135 -4.88 15.66 16.06
CA ILE A 135 -5.61 14.64 16.84
C ILE A 135 -5.04 13.23 16.59
N ALA A 136 -4.81 12.88 15.31
CA ALA A 136 -4.22 11.60 14.96
C ALA A 136 -2.81 11.44 15.56
N THR A 137 -1.97 12.46 15.51
CA THR A 137 -0.62 12.45 16.08
C THR A 137 -0.65 12.25 17.60
N VAL A 138 -1.55 12.92 18.31
CA VAL A 138 -1.74 12.73 19.76
C VAL A 138 -2.18 11.29 20.05
N GLY A 139 -3.11 10.73 19.27
CA GLY A 139 -3.53 9.33 19.38
C GLY A 139 -2.36 8.36 19.20
N ILE A 140 -1.51 8.61 18.19
CA ILE A 140 -0.31 7.82 17.91
C ILE A 140 0.66 7.84 19.11
N ILE A 141 0.96 9.00 19.64
CA ILE A 141 1.85 9.16 20.79
C ILE A 141 1.29 8.43 22.02
N THR A 142 -0.01 8.59 22.29
CA THR A 142 -0.67 7.99 23.45
C THR A 142 -0.58 6.45 23.43
N ILE A 143 -0.85 5.83 22.27
CA ILE A 143 -0.79 4.37 22.12
C ILE A 143 0.66 3.88 22.14
N SER A 144 1.60 4.65 21.57
CA SER A 144 3.02 4.28 21.58
C SER A 144 3.62 4.25 23.00
N ILE A 145 3.19 5.14 23.88
CA ILE A 145 3.64 5.19 25.29
C ILE A 145 3.06 4.02 26.11
N GLY A 146 1.81 3.61 25.82
CA GLY A 146 1.10 2.59 26.59
C GLY A 146 1.52 1.13 26.32
N ASN A 147 2.28 0.86 25.25
CA ASN A 147 2.57 -0.50 24.77
C ASN A 147 4.06 -0.87 24.87
N ASN A 148 4.56 -1.03 26.10
CA ASN A 148 6.00 -1.21 26.34
C ASN A 148 6.58 -2.61 26.03
N GLU A 149 5.77 -3.66 25.83
CA GLU A 149 6.30 -5.03 25.85
C GLU A 149 6.64 -5.69 24.51
N LYS A 150 6.26 -5.12 23.38
CA LYS A 150 6.53 -5.71 22.04
C LYS A 150 6.88 -4.70 20.95
N ASN A 151 7.22 -3.48 21.30
CA ASN A 151 7.49 -2.44 20.31
C ASN A 151 8.95 -2.48 19.87
N SER A 152 9.22 -3.21 18.79
CA SER A 152 10.49 -3.12 18.11
C SER A 152 10.61 -1.74 17.43
N LEU A 153 11.69 -1.00 17.74
CA LEU A 153 12.02 0.25 17.04
C LEU A 153 12.11 0.02 15.52
N ILE A 154 12.60 -1.14 15.11
CA ILE A 154 12.67 -1.57 13.72
C ILE A 154 11.26 -1.62 13.10
N GLY A 155 10.30 -2.25 13.78
CA GLY A 155 8.91 -2.31 13.32
C GLY A 155 8.27 -0.93 13.16
N LEU A 156 8.55 0.00 14.08
CA LEU A 156 8.09 1.38 14.01
C LEU A 156 8.69 2.12 12.80
N VAL A 157 10.00 2.01 12.57
CA VAL A 157 10.68 2.66 11.44
C VAL A 157 10.12 2.12 10.11
N PHE A 158 9.92 0.82 9.99
CA PHE A 158 9.31 0.23 8.79
C PHE A 158 7.84 0.65 8.62
N GLY A 159 7.06 0.77 9.69
CA GLY A 159 5.69 1.27 9.64
C GLY A 159 5.61 2.72 9.13
N MET A 160 6.49 3.58 9.60
CA MET A 160 6.60 4.96 9.11
C MET A 160 7.05 5.02 7.65
N ALA A 161 8.04 4.20 7.26
CA ALA A 161 8.48 4.10 5.87
C ALA A 161 7.35 3.63 4.94
N SER A 162 6.49 2.71 5.42
CA SER A 162 5.30 2.29 4.70
C SER A 162 4.33 3.45 4.46
N SER A 163 4.07 4.27 5.47
CA SER A 163 3.20 5.44 5.36
C SER A 163 3.73 6.45 4.34
N ILE A 164 5.02 6.74 4.38
CA ILE A 164 5.67 7.64 3.42
C ILE A 164 5.58 7.07 2.01
N GLY A 165 5.92 5.80 1.81
CA GLY A 165 5.88 5.15 0.50
C GLY A 165 4.48 5.15 -0.11
N PHE A 166 3.44 4.87 0.69
CA PHE A 166 2.06 4.95 0.23
C PHE A 166 1.64 6.39 -0.11
N SER A 167 2.08 7.36 0.67
CA SER A 167 1.81 8.78 0.40
C SER A 167 2.46 9.24 -0.90
N VAL A 168 3.67 8.77 -1.22
CA VAL A 168 4.32 9.01 -2.52
C VAL A 168 3.47 8.43 -3.66
N PHE A 169 2.96 7.21 -3.51
CA PHE A 169 2.04 6.61 -4.48
C PHE A 169 0.78 7.45 -4.66
N SER A 170 0.13 7.83 -3.58
CA SER A 170 -1.10 8.62 -3.55
C SER A 170 -0.94 9.95 -4.31
N VAL A 171 0.12 10.71 -3.97
CA VAL A 171 0.44 11.98 -4.62
C VAL A 171 0.82 11.79 -6.08
N SER A 172 1.54 10.72 -6.44
CA SER A 172 1.94 10.43 -7.82
C SER A 172 0.75 10.19 -8.75
N LEU A 173 -0.31 9.52 -8.26
CA LEU A 173 -1.55 9.31 -9.02
C LEU A 173 -2.26 10.63 -9.36
N ARG A 174 -2.08 11.65 -8.55
CA ARG A 174 -2.66 12.99 -8.75
C ARG A 174 -1.76 13.88 -9.58
N TRP A 175 -0.45 13.73 -9.47
CA TRP A 175 0.53 14.57 -10.16
C TRP A 175 0.32 14.58 -11.68
N ARG A 176 0.09 13.39 -12.27
CA ARG A 176 -0.25 13.24 -13.69
C ARG A 176 -1.52 12.43 -13.83
N LYS A 177 -2.64 13.09 -14.13
CA LYS A 177 -3.95 12.44 -14.30
C LYS A 177 -3.97 11.36 -15.40
N GLU A 178 -3.07 11.46 -16.38
CA GLU A 178 -2.92 10.52 -17.50
C GLU A 178 -2.17 9.23 -17.10
N THR A 179 -1.50 9.19 -15.95
CA THR A 179 -0.75 8.01 -15.50
C THR A 179 -1.70 6.82 -15.33
N PRO A 180 -1.40 5.67 -15.99
CA PRO A 180 -2.23 4.48 -15.89
C PRO A 180 -2.18 3.92 -14.47
N LYS A 181 -3.21 4.17 -13.67
CA LYS A 181 -3.25 3.85 -12.23
C LYS A 181 -3.09 2.36 -11.94
N PHE A 182 -3.81 1.50 -12.66
CA PHE A 182 -3.73 0.06 -12.43
C PHE A 182 -2.41 -0.54 -12.88
N THR A 183 -1.83 -0.02 -13.97
CA THR A 183 -0.48 -0.40 -14.40
C THR A 183 0.56 0.04 -13.36
N THR A 184 0.38 1.21 -12.73
CA THR A 184 1.23 1.67 -11.62
C THR A 184 1.17 0.72 -10.42
N VAL A 185 -0.02 0.24 -10.05
CA VAL A 185 -0.18 -0.75 -8.98
C VAL A 185 0.40 -2.11 -9.38
N ALA A 186 0.19 -2.54 -10.63
CA ALA A 186 0.81 -3.77 -11.14
C ALA A 186 2.34 -3.69 -11.12
N PHE A 187 2.90 -2.53 -11.47
CA PHE A 187 4.35 -2.27 -11.37
C PHE A 187 4.86 -2.37 -9.93
N ALA A 188 4.10 -1.88 -8.94
CA ALA A 188 4.44 -2.06 -7.53
C ALA A 188 4.47 -3.54 -7.12
N GLY A 189 3.51 -4.33 -7.59
CA GLY A 189 3.51 -5.79 -7.41
C GLY A 189 4.74 -6.45 -8.02
N PHE A 190 5.09 -6.09 -9.26
CA PHE A 190 6.31 -6.55 -9.92
C PHE A 190 7.57 -6.16 -9.16
N PHE A 191 7.65 -4.92 -8.65
CA PHE A 191 8.77 -4.46 -7.83
C PHE A 191 8.93 -5.30 -6.56
N CYS A 192 7.83 -5.65 -5.87
CA CYS A 192 7.87 -6.55 -4.72
C CYS A 192 8.37 -7.94 -5.10
N VAL A 193 7.91 -8.49 -6.23
CA VAL A 193 8.38 -9.80 -6.74
C VAL A 193 9.87 -9.76 -7.02
N LEU A 194 10.36 -8.72 -7.70
CA LEU A 194 11.76 -8.57 -8.04
C LEU A 194 12.66 -8.52 -6.80
N ILE A 195 12.34 -7.64 -5.85
CA ILE A 195 13.13 -7.49 -4.63
C ILE A 195 13.08 -8.75 -3.77
N SER A 196 11.91 -9.32 -3.55
CA SER A 196 11.77 -10.54 -2.73
C SER A 196 12.47 -11.73 -3.35
N THR A 197 12.45 -11.88 -4.68
CA THR A 197 13.18 -12.93 -5.40
C THR A 197 14.69 -12.85 -5.14
N ILE A 198 15.27 -11.64 -5.18
CA ILE A 198 16.69 -11.44 -4.90
C ILE A 198 17.02 -11.91 -3.48
N PHE A 199 16.20 -11.54 -2.49
CA PHE A 199 16.44 -11.94 -1.09
C PHE A 199 16.20 -13.43 -0.84
N ILE A 200 15.18 -14.04 -1.42
CA ILE A 200 14.90 -15.48 -1.30
C ILE A 200 16.08 -16.29 -1.84
N ILE A 201 16.58 -15.93 -3.03
CA ILE A 201 17.73 -16.59 -3.64
C ILE A 201 18.99 -16.39 -2.81
N SER A 202 19.25 -15.16 -2.35
CA SER A 202 20.45 -14.86 -1.55
C SER A 202 20.49 -15.60 -0.22
N GLN A 203 19.32 -15.91 0.35
CA GLN A 203 19.18 -16.67 1.59
C GLN A 203 19.14 -18.20 1.38
N GLY A 204 19.14 -18.66 0.12
CA GLY A 204 18.97 -20.08 -0.20
C GLY A 204 17.62 -20.66 0.23
N SER A 205 16.60 -19.80 0.40
CA SER A 205 15.28 -20.19 0.89
C SER A 205 14.38 -20.68 -0.26
N ASN A 206 13.40 -21.52 0.06
CA ASN A 206 12.36 -21.91 -0.89
C ASN A 206 11.34 -20.79 -1.10
N PHE A 207 10.79 -20.67 -2.31
CA PHE A 207 9.73 -19.69 -2.63
C PHE A 207 8.40 -19.98 -1.92
N LEU A 208 8.12 -21.23 -1.60
CA LEU A 208 6.94 -21.68 -0.86
C LEU A 208 7.36 -22.18 0.50
N SER A 209 6.77 -21.64 1.57
CA SER A 209 7.02 -22.09 2.96
C SER A 209 6.16 -23.32 3.30
N SER A 210 4.84 -23.19 3.16
CA SER A 210 3.86 -24.25 3.35
C SER A 210 2.62 -23.97 2.48
N SER A 211 1.81 -25.00 2.21
CA SER A 211 0.54 -24.81 1.47
C SER A 211 -0.43 -23.91 2.23
N TYR A 212 -0.44 -24.01 3.56
CA TYR A 212 -1.28 -23.19 4.42
C TYR A 212 -0.88 -21.71 4.34
N ASN A 213 0.40 -21.39 4.59
CA ASN A 213 0.91 -20.02 4.48
C ASN A 213 0.74 -19.48 3.06
N GLY A 214 0.97 -20.28 2.03
CA GLY A 214 0.74 -19.89 0.64
C GLY A 214 -0.71 -19.46 0.37
N GLY A 215 -1.69 -20.16 0.95
CA GLY A 215 -3.10 -19.77 0.93
C GLY A 215 -3.34 -18.43 1.63
N MET A 216 -2.78 -18.22 2.82
CA MET A 216 -2.89 -16.96 3.57
C MET A 216 -2.23 -15.78 2.83
N PHE A 217 -1.06 -15.99 2.22
CA PHE A 217 -0.39 -14.96 1.40
C PHE A 217 -1.23 -14.53 0.22
N SER A 218 -1.82 -15.50 -0.49
CA SER A 218 -2.68 -15.24 -1.65
C SER A 218 -3.98 -14.56 -1.24
N LEU A 219 -4.61 -14.98 -0.15
CA LEU A 219 -5.79 -14.32 0.42
C LEU A 219 -5.49 -12.86 0.74
N HIS A 220 -4.41 -12.58 1.47
CA HIS A 220 -4.04 -11.20 1.78
C HIS A 220 -3.70 -10.41 0.52
N GLY A 221 -2.96 -11.00 -0.43
CA GLY A 221 -2.67 -10.39 -1.73
C GLY A 221 -3.94 -9.99 -2.49
N THR A 222 -4.96 -10.84 -2.47
CA THR A 222 -6.26 -10.57 -3.11
C THR A 222 -7.01 -9.43 -2.42
N LEU A 223 -7.10 -9.44 -1.09
CA LEU A 223 -7.72 -8.36 -0.31
C LEU A 223 -7.04 -7.01 -0.58
N VAL A 224 -5.71 -7.00 -0.58
CA VAL A 224 -4.94 -5.79 -0.87
C VAL A 224 -5.15 -5.34 -2.32
N CYS A 225 -5.21 -6.25 -3.28
CA CYS A 225 -5.46 -5.93 -4.68
C CYS A 225 -6.83 -5.27 -4.87
N ILE A 226 -7.88 -5.83 -4.26
CA ILE A 226 -9.24 -5.24 -4.29
C ILE A 226 -9.22 -3.83 -3.70
N GLY A 227 -8.62 -3.67 -2.51
CA GLY A 227 -8.50 -2.37 -1.87
C GLY A 227 -7.72 -1.35 -2.72
N LEU A 228 -6.61 -1.76 -3.36
CA LEU A 228 -5.82 -0.89 -4.24
C LEU A 228 -6.58 -0.49 -5.52
N ILE A 229 -7.41 -1.38 -6.07
CA ILE A 229 -8.30 -1.06 -7.19
C ILE A 229 -9.30 0.01 -6.77
N LEU A 230 -10.02 -0.20 -5.67
CA LEU A 230 -11.00 0.74 -5.14
C LEU A 230 -10.37 2.10 -4.80
N TYR A 231 -9.25 2.07 -4.08
CA TYR A 231 -8.49 3.28 -3.75
C TYR A 231 -8.05 4.03 -5.01
N SER A 232 -7.49 3.33 -6.00
CA SER A 232 -7.03 3.94 -7.24
C SER A 232 -8.17 4.54 -8.08
N ILE A 233 -9.39 3.98 -7.98
CA ILE A 233 -10.59 4.54 -8.63
C ILE A 233 -11.02 5.84 -7.95
N GLY A 234 -11.02 5.88 -6.63
CA GLY A 234 -11.52 7.02 -5.84
C GLY A 234 -10.51 8.14 -5.67
N SER A 235 -9.23 7.82 -5.49
CA SER A 235 -8.18 8.78 -5.08
C SER A 235 -7.97 9.96 -6.03
N LYS A 236 -8.27 9.81 -7.33
CA LYS A 236 -8.13 10.92 -8.29
C LYS A 236 -9.19 12.02 -8.14
N ALA A 237 -10.34 11.70 -7.54
CA ALA A 237 -11.44 12.65 -7.34
C ALA A 237 -11.37 13.38 -5.99
N ILE A 238 -10.49 12.95 -5.08
CA ILE A 238 -10.38 13.49 -3.73
C ILE A 238 -9.07 14.27 -3.61
N PRO A 239 -9.05 15.45 -2.95
CA PRO A 239 -7.81 16.18 -2.64
C PRO A 239 -6.81 15.32 -1.85
N ALA A 240 -5.50 15.48 -2.09
CA ALA A 240 -4.48 14.68 -1.41
C ALA A 240 -4.53 14.81 0.12
N ALA A 241 -4.95 15.98 0.62
CA ALA A 241 -5.11 16.25 2.04
C ALA A 241 -6.33 15.56 2.69
N GLU A 242 -7.25 15.02 1.87
CA GLU A 242 -8.49 14.36 2.32
C GLU A 242 -8.47 12.85 2.07
N LEU A 243 -7.41 12.33 1.46
CA LEU A 243 -7.13 10.90 1.25
C LEU A 243 -6.50 10.28 2.50
#